data_ddb2185f6a8e9c630600207b3964b1e7
#
_entry.id   ddb2185f6a8e9c630600207b3964b1e7
#
_cell.length_a   1.000
_cell.length_b   1.000
_cell.length_c   1.000
_cell.angle_alpha   90.00
_cell.angle_beta   90.00
_cell.angle_gamma   90.00
#
_symmetry.space_group_name_H-M   'P 1'
#
loop_
_entity.id
_entity.type
_entity.pdbx_description
1 polymer ?
#
loop_
_entity_poly.entity_id
_entity_poly.type
_entity_poly.pdbx_seq_one_letter_code
_entity_poly.pdbx_strand_id
1 'polypeptide(L)'
;MAFSFLTQELAMDLGTANTVIIHNDKIVVDDPSIVAIDQNTNQLIAIGEKARQMHGKTHENIKTIRPLRDGVIADFNAAEQMIRGMIKQINTGSRWFTPSRRLVVCIPSGSTEVEIRAVRDSAEHAGGRDVYMIYEPMAAALGIGIDVETPEGNMIVDIGGGTTEIAVIALGGIVCNQSIRTAGDGFTSDIQQYMRHQHTIKIGERSAEDIKITVGSALSELEDPPASYTVHGPNLMTALPVEVTVTYQEIAHCLDKSLVKIENAIMTVLEQTPPELYADIVRRGIFLTGGGALLRGLDKRLKGKINIPFQVAEDPLHAVARGTGIALKNIGKFPFLIR
;
A
#
# COMPACT_ATOMS: atom_id res chain seq x y z
N MET A 1 3.35 28.23 -24.55
CA MET A 1 3.15 26.78 -24.83
C MET A 1 4.37 26.07 -25.50
N ALA A 2 5.61 26.50 -25.28
CA ALA A 2 6.75 25.99 -26.07
C ALA A 2 7.76 25.11 -25.31
N PHE A 3 7.51 24.71 -24.06
CA PHE A 3 8.48 23.94 -23.27
C PHE A 3 7.93 22.62 -22.67
N SER A 4 6.72 22.18 -23.01
CA SER A 4 6.16 20.94 -22.45
C SER A 4 6.80 19.64 -22.98
N PHE A 5 7.51 19.70 -24.09
CA PHE A 5 8.19 18.54 -24.70
C PHE A 5 9.45 18.07 -23.97
N LEU A 6 9.91 18.82 -22.97
CA LEU A 6 11.14 18.51 -22.21
C LEU A 6 10.86 18.07 -20.76
N THR A 7 9.61 18.00 -20.33
CA THR A 7 9.25 17.64 -18.97
C THR A 7 8.55 16.29 -18.97
N GLN A 8 9.11 15.31 -18.27
CA GLN A 8 8.49 14.02 -18.00
C GLN A 8 7.64 14.15 -16.74
N GLU A 9 6.36 13.81 -16.83
CA GLU A 9 5.41 13.85 -15.72
C GLU A 9 5.15 12.45 -15.21
N LEU A 10 5.37 12.22 -13.91
CA LEU A 10 5.22 10.91 -13.26
C LEU A 10 4.38 11.06 -11.99
N ALA A 11 3.37 10.22 -11.87
CA ALA A 11 2.66 10.01 -10.61
C ALA A 11 3.17 8.72 -9.96
N MET A 12 3.52 8.78 -8.69
CA MET A 12 4.14 7.68 -7.97
C MET A 12 3.36 7.37 -6.70
N ASP A 13 2.87 6.15 -6.63
CA ASP A 13 2.43 5.55 -5.38
C ASP A 13 3.62 4.79 -4.79
N LEU A 14 4.22 5.37 -3.75
CA LEU A 14 5.41 4.82 -3.08
C LEU A 14 4.98 3.98 -1.88
N GLY A 15 4.32 2.86 -2.14
CA GLY A 15 3.76 2.00 -1.10
C GLY A 15 4.79 1.09 -0.40
N THR A 16 4.48 0.68 0.82
CA THR A 16 5.32 -0.24 1.61
C THR A 16 5.52 -1.60 0.93
N ALA A 17 4.47 -2.14 0.32
CA ALA A 17 4.52 -3.44 -0.35
C ALA A 17 4.91 -3.31 -1.82
N ASN A 18 4.24 -2.43 -2.56
CA ASN A 18 4.44 -2.21 -3.98
C ASN A 18 4.61 -0.73 -4.27
N THR A 19 5.41 -0.40 -5.29
CA THR A 19 5.51 0.93 -5.88
C THR A 19 4.89 0.91 -7.27
N VAL A 20 3.93 1.81 -7.50
CA VAL A 20 3.26 1.97 -8.79
C VAL A 20 3.63 3.32 -9.39
N ILE A 21 4.04 3.36 -10.66
CA ILE A 21 4.31 4.61 -11.37
C ILE A 21 3.42 4.71 -12.60
N ILE A 22 2.75 5.86 -12.71
CA ILE A 22 1.93 6.23 -13.86
C ILE A 22 2.65 7.28 -14.70
N HIS A 23 2.70 7.06 -15.99
CA HIS A 23 3.19 8.00 -17.01
C HIS A 23 2.24 7.98 -18.21
N ASN A 24 1.81 9.16 -18.65
CA ASN A 24 0.85 9.30 -19.77
C ASN A 24 -0.40 8.41 -19.60
N ASP A 25 -1.01 8.44 -18.41
CA ASP A 25 -2.22 7.69 -18.02
C ASP A 25 -2.09 6.17 -18.03
N LYS A 26 -0.89 5.67 -18.10
CA LYS A 26 -0.63 4.23 -18.07
C LYS A 26 0.24 3.87 -16.87
N ILE A 27 -0.06 2.77 -16.24
CA ILE A 27 0.84 2.14 -15.29
C ILE A 27 2.05 1.66 -16.08
N VAL A 28 3.22 2.20 -15.76
CA VAL A 28 4.50 1.89 -16.42
C VAL A 28 5.45 1.12 -15.50
N VAL A 29 5.21 1.16 -14.20
CA VAL A 29 5.84 0.32 -13.18
C VAL A 29 4.77 -0.11 -12.20
N ASP A 30 4.76 -1.39 -11.87
CA ASP A 30 3.98 -1.99 -10.80
C ASP A 30 4.83 -3.12 -10.22
N ASP A 31 5.69 -2.76 -9.29
CA ASP A 31 6.73 -3.64 -8.78
C ASP A 31 6.78 -3.63 -7.25
N PRO A 32 7.14 -4.76 -6.62
CA PRO A 32 7.40 -4.80 -5.18
C PRO A 32 8.44 -3.77 -4.74
N SER A 33 8.18 -3.13 -3.59
CA SER A 33 9.08 -2.14 -2.98
C SER A 33 10.26 -2.81 -2.27
N ILE A 34 11.15 -3.42 -3.04
CA ILE A 34 12.31 -4.16 -2.55
C ILE A 34 13.51 -3.99 -3.49
N VAL A 35 14.69 -3.95 -2.91
CA VAL A 35 15.98 -3.92 -3.62
C VAL A 35 16.90 -5.04 -3.16
N ALA A 36 17.77 -5.50 -4.04
CA ALA A 36 18.90 -6.36 -3.70
C ALA A 36 20.20 -5.59 -3.93
N ILE A 37 21.06 -5.55 -2.92
CA ILE A 37 22.29 -4.77 -2.90
C ILE A 37 23.48 -5.70 -2.57
N ASP A 38 24.59 -5.51 -3.27
CA ASP A 38 25.88 -6.11 -2.92
C ASP A 38 26.42 -5.43 -1.64
N GLN A 39 26.64 -6.20 -0.57
CA GLN A 39 27.06 -5.69 0.73
C GLN A 39 28.48 -5.13 0.73
N ASN A 40 29.35 -5.58 -0.19
CA ASN A 40 30.74 -5.15 -0.24
C ASN A 40 30.89 -3.84 -1.02
N THR A 41 30.14 -3.70 -2.12
CA THR A 41 30.26 -2.56 -3.03
C THR A 41 29.13 -1.53 -2.86
N ASN A 42 28.08 -1.87 -2.11
CA ASN A 42 26.84 -1.12 -1.96
C ASN A 42 26.14 -0.82 -3.29
N GLN A 43 26.40 -1.65 -4.30
CA GLN A 43 25.80 -1.49 -5.63
C GLN A 43 24.45 -2.21 -5.73
N LEU A 44 23.53 -1.58 -6.44
CA LEU A 44 22.22 -2.14 -6.74
C LEU A 44 22.36 -3.32 -7.71
N ILE A 45 21.90 -4.49 -7.30
CA ILE A 45 21.89 -5.73 -8.09
C ILE A 45 20.54 -5.90 -8.80
N ALA A 46 19.44 -5.71 -8.07
CA ALA A 46 18.09 -5.91 -8.57
C ALA A 46 17.08 -5.03 -7.84
N ILE A 47 15.94 -4.75 -8.48
CA ILE A 47 14.78 -4.05 -7.91
C ILE A 47 13.51 -4.82 -8.25
N GLY A 48 12.45 -4.53 -7.49
CA GLY A 48 11.12 -5.03 -7.76
C GLY A 48 11.04 -6.55 -7.72
N GLU A 49 10.34 -7.12 -8.68
CA GLU A 49 10.09 -8.57 -8.73
C GLU A 49 11.40 -9.41 -8.73
N LYS A 50 12.44 -8.93 -9.41
CA LYS A 50 13.74 -9.63 -9.42
C LYS A 50 14.36 -9.69 -8.03
N ALA A 51 14.30 -8.59 -7.27
CA ALA A 51 14.80 -8.56 -5.90
C ALA A 51 13.92 -9.40 -4.96
N ARG A 52 12.59 -9.41 -5.17
CA ARG A 52 11.64 -10.26 -4.43
C ARG A 52 11.94 -11.75 -4.59
N GLN A 53 12.30 -12.19 -5.79
CA GLN A 53 12.69 -13.59 -6.05
C GLN A 53 13.97 -13.99 -5.31
N MET A 54 14.84 -13.03 -4.99
CA MET A 54 16.08 -13.26 -4.24
C MET A 54 15.84 -13.23 -2.72
N HIS A 55 14.75 -12.62 -2.26
CA HIS A 55 14.46 -12.44 -0.82
C HIS A 55 14.37 -13.78 -0.08
N GLY A 56 15.10 -13.88 1.03
CA GLY A 56 15.19 -15.13 1.81
C GLY A 56 16.03 -16.24 1.20
N LYS A 57 16.71 -16.00 0.06
CA LYS A 57 17.54 -16.99 -0.67
C LYS A 57 18.96 -16.51 -0.93
N THR A 58 19.34 -15.34 -0.39
CA THR A 58 20.63 -14.72 -0.64
C THR A 58 21.74 -15.34 0.23
N HIS A 59 22.97 -15.34 -0.27
CA HIS A 59 24.17 -15.60 0.52
C HIS A 59 24.67 -14.28 1.17
N GLU A 60 25.70 -14.36 2.00
CA GLU A 60 26.19 -13.25 2.84
C GLU A 60 26.56 -11.95 2.10
N ASN A 61 26.98 -12.06 0.83
CA ASN A 61 27.37 -10.87 0.06
C ASN A 61 26.20 -10.12 -0.57
N ILE A 62 24.99 -10.67 -0.54
CA ILE A 62 23.80 -10.03 -1.10
C ILE A 62 22.75 -9.81 -0.01
N LYS A 63 22.32 -8.58 0.14
CA LYS A 63 21.24 -8.21 1.06
C LYS A 63 20.03 -7.72 0.29
N THR A 64 18.86 -8.28 0.60
CA THR A 64 17.58 -7.71 0.15
C THR A 64 17.04 -6.77 1.20
N ILE A 65 16.60 -5.58 0.80
CA ILE A 65 16.11 -4.52 1.67
C ILE A 65 14.74 -4.08 1.16
N ARG A 66 13.76 -4.02 2.06
CA ARG A 66 12.50 -3.28 1.85
C ARG A 66 12.71 -1.87 2.39
N PRO A 67 12.85 -0.87 1.52
CA PRO A 67 13.23 0.49 1.95
C PRO A 67 12.11 1.22 2.67
N LEU A 68 10.86 0.78 2.48
CA LEU A 68 9.69 1.32 3.16
C LEU A 68 9.15 0.30 4.17
N ARG A 69 8.75 0.79 5.34
CA ARG A 69 8.08 0.02 6.39
C ARG A 69 7.04 0.91 7.05
N ASP A 70 5.90 0.35 7.34
CA ASP A 70 4.82 1.05 8.07
C ASP A 70 4.49 2.42 7.45
N GLY A 71 4.50 2.51 6.10
CA GLY A 71 4.20 3.73 5.35
C GLY A 71 5.34 4.76 5.28
N VAL A 72 6.51 4.49 5.88
CA VAL A 72 7.62 5.46 5.94
C VAL A 72 8.90 4.91 5.33
N ILE A 73 9.81 5.81 4.94
CA ILE A 73 11.15 5.45 4.48
C ILE A 73 11.99 5.02 5.67
N ALA A 74 12.31 3.72 5.74
CA ALA A 74 13.16 3.13 6.77
C ALA A 74 14.64 3.11 6.35
N ASP A 75 14.92 3.09 5.06
CA ASP A 75 16.28 3.15 4.49
C ASP A 75 16.30 4.11 3.30
N PHE A 76 16.83 5.32 3.53
CA PHE A 76 16.86 6.40 2.54
C PHE A 76 17.66 6.03 1.29
N ASN A 77 18.84 5.43 1.47
CA ASN A 77 19.72 5.08 0.35
C ASN A 77 19.08 3.98 -0.53
N ALA A 78 18.47 3.00 0.10
CA ALA A 78 17.76 1.94 -0.61
C ALA A 78 16.53 2.47 -1.33
N ALA A 79 15.77 3.41 -0.73
CA ALA A 79 14.62 4.07 -1.35
C ALA A 79 15.03 4.90 -2.57
N GLU A 80 16.07 5.72 -2.44
CA GLU A 80 16.61 6.50 -3.56
C GLU A 80 17.04 5.59 -4.73
N GLN A 81 17.79 4.52 -4.42
CA GLN A 81 18.24 3.56 -5.45
C GLN A 81 17.06 2.86 -6.12
N MET A 82 16.03 2.49 -5.35
CA MET A 82 14.81 1.88 -5.85
C MET A 82 14.07 2.82 -6.81
N ILE A 83 13.74 4.03 -6.36
CA ILE A 83 13.01 5.03 -7.16
C ILE A 83 13.81 5.36 -8.45
N ARG A 84 15.11 5.61 -8.32
CA ARG A 84 15.98 5.88 -9.47
C ARG A 84 16.03 4.71 -10.46
N GLY A 85 16.08 3.48 -9.94
CA GLY A 85 16.08 2.26 -10.75
C GLY A 85 14.76 2.06 -11.49
N MET A 86 13.63 2.26 -10.82
CA MET A 86 12.28 2.18 -11.41
C MET A 86 12.06 3.26 -12.47
N ILE A 87 12.48 4.50 -12.22
CA ILE A 87 12.41 5.59 -13.23
C ILE A 87 13.28 5.28 -14.47
N LYS A 88 14.42 4.61 -14.28
CA LYS A 88 15.27 4.21 -15.43
C LYS A 88 14.60 3.18 -16.33
N GLN A 89 13.73 2.32 -15.82
CA GLN A 89 12.97 1.35 -16.62
C GLN A 89 11.98 2.05 -17.58
N ILE A 90 11.50 3.24 -17.21
CA ILE A 90 10.53 4.01 -18.03
C ILE A 90 11.22 4.69 -19.22
N ASN A 91 12.51 4.99 -19.11
CA ASN A 91 13.25 5.75 -20.12
C ASN A 91 13.69 4.85 -21.29
N THR A 92 12.80 4.67 -22.26
CA THR A 92 13.09 3.97 -23.54
C THR A 92 13.59 4.89 -24.65
N GLY A 93 13.76 6.19 -24.37
CA GLY A 93 14.11 7.23 -25.36
C GLY A 93 15.57 7.66 -25.34
N SER A 94 15.93 8.52 -26.30
CA SER A 94 17.26 9.02 -26.63
C SER A 94 18.22 9.23 -25.44
N ARG A 95 19.40 8.64 -25.54
CA ARG A 95 20.54 8.73 -24.59
C ARG A 95 21.12 10.15 -24.40
N TRP A 96 20.66 11.14 -25.16
CA TRP A 96 21.32 12.45 -25.27
C TRP A 96 20.77 13.54 -24.33
N PHE A 97 19.54 13.40 -23.83
CA PHE A 97 18.93 14.39 -22.92
C PHE A 97 18.17 13.71 -21.78
N THR A 98 18.49 14.11 -20.55
CA THR A 98 17.68 13.76 -19.38
C THR A 98 16.55 14.78 -19.26
N PRO A 99 15.28 14.39 -19.42
CA PRO A 99 14.17 15.34 -19.31
C PRO A 99 14.08 15.87 -17.87
N SER A 100 13.63 17.11 -17.72
CA SER A 100 13.18 17.62 -16.44
C SER A 100 11.98 16.78 -15.99
N ARG A 101 11.90 16.44 -14.69
CA ARG A 101 10.81 15.60 -14.19
C ARG A 101 9.95 16.36 -13.21
N ARG A 102 8.64 16.26 -13.40
CA ARG A 102 7.63 16.67 -12.44
C ARG A 102 7.03 15.42 -11.83
N LEU A 103 7.04 15.34 -10.51
CA LEU A 103 6.57 14.18 -9.75
C LEU A 103 5.41 14.59 -8.85
N VAL A 104 4.38 13.74 -8.77
CA VAL A 104 3.44 13.74 -7.65
C VAL A 104 3.60 12.40 -6.93
N VAL A 105 3.84 12.44 -5.63
CA VAL A 105 4.07 11.25 -4.80
C VAL A 105 3.00 11.19 -3.72
N CYS A 106 2.37 10.05 -3.50
CA CYS A 106 1.46 9.88 -2.38
C CYS A 106 2.24 9.64 -1.07
N ILE A 107 1.63 10.07 0.03
CA ILE A 107 2.14 9.92 1.39
C ILE A 107 0.99 9.56 2.35
N PRO A 108 1.24 8.78 3.41
CA PRO A 108 0.27 8.51 4.45
C PRO A 108 -0.24 9.80 5.12
N SER A 109 -1.51 9.82 5.50
CA SER A 109 -2.13 11.02 6.11
C SER A 109 -1.58 11.35 7.50
N GLY A 110 -0.98 10.36 8.18
CA GLY A 110 -0.33 10.52 9.46
C GLY A 110 1.18 10.86 9.39
N SER A 111 1.71 11.18 8.21
CA SER A 111 3.13 11.46 8.04
C SER A 111 3.58 12.73 8.76
N THR A 112 4.68 12.65 9.47
CA THR A 112 5.36 13.79 10.09
C THR A 112 6.08 14.64 9.05
N GLU A 113 6.39 15.91 9.37
CA GLU A 113 7.16 16.78 8.47
C GLU A 113 8.52 16.19 8.08
N VAL A 114 9.14 15.43 8.97
CA VAL A 114 10.42 14.76 8.71
C VAL A 114 10.25 13.64 7.67
N GLU A 115 9.19 12.84 7.80
CA GLU A 115 8.86 11.78 6.84
C GLU A 115 8.48 12.35 5.47
N ILE A 116 7.69 13.44 5.45
CA ILE A 116 7.33 14.17 4.22
C ILE A 116 8.61 14.67 3.52
N ARG A 117 9.53 15.28 4.28
CA ARG A 117 10.82 15.73 3.74
C ARG A 117 11.64 14.56 3.19
N ALA A 118 11.70 13.43 3.90
CA ALA A 118 12.45 12.25 3.44
C ALA A 118 11.92 11.72 2.11
N VAL A 119 10.59 11.70 1.89
CA VAL A 119 9.99 11.32 0.59
C VAL A 119 10.36 12.32 -0.49
N ARG A 120 10.26 13.63 -0.19
CA ARG A 120 10.64 14.70 -1.14
C ARG A 120 12.10 14.56 -1.56
N ASP A 121 13.01 14.51 -0.58
CA ASP A 121 14.45 14.43 -0.83
C ASP A 121 14.80 13.17 -1.65
N SER A 122 14.18 12.02 -1.34
CA SER A 122 14.35 10.79 -2.13
C SER A 122 13.90 10.94 -3.57
N ALA A 123 12.77 11.59 -3.81
CA ALA A 123 12.22 11.84 -5.15
C ALA A 123 13.08 12.85 -5.92
N GLU A 124 13.57 13.90 -5.27
CA GLU A 124 14.49 14.89 -5.87
C GLU A 124 15.83 14.26 -6.22
N HIS A 125 16.44 13.49 -5.32
CA HIS A 125 17.69 12.77 -5.58
C HIS A 125 17.54 11.71 -6.69
N ALA A 126 16.35 11.14 -6.86
CA ALA A 126 16.06 10.26 -7.98
C ALA A 126 15.86 11.00 -9.32
N GLY A 127 15.93 12.33 -9.31
CA GLY A 127 15.90 13.19 -10.48
C GLY A 127 14.60 13.97 -10.69
N GLY A 128 13.75 14.06 -9.68
CA GLY A 128 12.60 14.98 -9.64
C GLY A 128 13.08 16.43 -9.52
N ARG A 129 12.54 17.32 -10.35
CA ARG A 129 12.82 18.77 -10.27
C ARG A 129 11.70 19.53 -9.58
N ASP A 130 10.45 19.18 -9.91
CA ASP A 130 9.24 19.70 -9.28
C ASP A 130 8.56 18.53 -8.60
N VAL A 131 8.60 18.46 -7.28
CA VAL A 131 8.00 17.37 -6.48
C VAL A 131 6.81 17.92 -5.72
N TYR A 132 5.67 17.30 -5.90
CA TYR A 132 4.44 17.55 -5.17
C TYR A 132 4.04 16.28 -4.43
N MET A 133 3.31 16.42 -3.35
CA MET A 133 2.79 15.29 -2.59
C MET A 133 1.29 15.40 -2.38
N ILE A 134 0.64 14.25 -2.25
CA ILE A 134 -0.77 14.10 -1.97
C ILE A 134 -0.95 13.05 -0.88
N TYR A 135 -1.90 13.25 0.03
CA TYR A 135 -2.25 12.24 1.01
C TYR A 135 -2.93 11.03 0.36
N GLU A 136 -2.52 9.82 0.77
CA GLU A 136 -3.05 8.55 0.25
C GLU A 136 -4.58 8.48 0.23
N PRO A 137 -5.33 8.81 1.31
CA PRO A 137 -6.78 8.74 1.26
C PRO A 137 -7.42 9.75 0.29
N MET A 138 -6.80 10.92 0.09
CA MET A 138 -7.25 11.89 -0.91
C MET A 138 -7.01 11.36 -2.33
N ALA A 139 -5.83 10.77 -2.56
CA ALA A 139 -5.53 10.12 -3.82
C ALA A 139 -6.47 8.93 -4.07
N ALA A 140 -6.71 8.07 -3.07
CA ALA A 140 -7.66 6.96 -3.18
C ALA A 140 -9.05 7.43 -3.60
N ALA A 141 -9.57 8.50 -2.97
CA ALA A 141 -10.88 9.08 -3.31
C ALA A 141 -10.94 9.53 -4.77
N LEU A 142 -9.94 10.28 -5.24
CA LEU A 142 -9.84 10.69 -6.65
C LEU A 142 -9.76 9.46 -7.58
N GLY A 143 -8.99 8.45 -7.21
CA GLY A 143 -8.76 7.26 -8.03
C GLY A 143 -9.97 6.35 -8.18
N ILE A 144 -10.94 6.42 -7.27
CA ILE A 144 -12.23 5.70 -7.36
C ILE A 144 -13.35 6.59 -7.91
N GLY A 145 -13.02 7.81 -8.38
CA GLY A 145 -13.95 8.70 -9.05
C GLY A 145 -14.84 9.55 -8.13
N ILE A 146 -14.47 9.71 -6.86
CA ILE A 146 -15.17 10.62 -5.95
C ILE A 146 -14.82 12.05 -6.29
N ASP A 147 -15.84 12.91 -6.41
CA ASP A 147 -15.64 14.36 -6.47
C ASP A 147 -15.37 14.89 -5.04
N VAL A 148 -14.09 15.09 -4.75
CA VAL A 148 -13.63 15.51 -3.43
C VAL A 148 -13.94 16.98 -3.10
N GLU A 149 -14.31 17.79 -4.10
CA GLU A 149 -14.58 19.23 -3.94
C GLU A 149 -16.01 19.51 -3.49
N THR A 150 -16.90 18.50 -3.54
CA THR A 150 -18.29 18.64 -3.09
C THR A 150 -18.41 18.76 -1.56
N PRO A 151 -19.48 19.36 -1.04
CA PRO A 151 -19.73 19.46 0.40
C PRO A 151 -20.20 18.13 1.03
N GLU A 152 -20.28 17.06 0.26
CA GLU A 152 -20.70 15.74 0.72
C GLU A 152 -19.58 15.00 1.46
N GLY A 153 -19.91 14.38 2.60
CA GLY A 153 -18.98 13.55 3.36
C GLY A 153 -18.70 12.22 2.69
N ASN A 154 -17.43 11.96 2.40
CA ASN A 154 -16.97 10.67 1.86
C ASN A 154 -15.95 10.04 2.81
N MET A 155 -16.18 8.81 3.23
CA MET A 155 -15.23 8.08 4.07
C MET A 155 -14.49 7.03 3.25
N ILE A 156 -13.16 7.11 3.31
CA ILE A 156 -12.24 6.18 2.65
C ILE A 156 -11.51 5.39 3.72
N VAL A 157 -11.39 4.10 3.50
CA VAL A 157 -10.52 3.19 4.27
C VAL A 157 -9.59 2.52 3.28
N ASP A 158 -8.36 2.95 3.26
CA ASP A 158 -7.30 2.41 2.41
C ASP A 158 -6.43 1.47 3.23
N ILE A 159 -6.46 0.17 2.91
CA ILE A 159 -5.69 -0.85 3.62
C ILE A 159 -4.53 -1.27 2.73
N GLY A 160 -3.39 -0.63 2.93
CA GLY A 160 -2.17 -0.87 2.18
C GLY A 160 -1.35 -2.08 2.66
N GLY A 161 -0.06 -2.06 2.37
CA GLY A 161 0.90 -3.05 2.89
C GLY A 161 1.31 -2.75 4.33
N GLY A 162 1.73 -1.52 4.62
CA GLY A 162 2.25 -1.10 5.93
C GLY A 162 1.25 -0.38 6.82
N THR A 163 0.33 0.39 6.22
CA THR A 163 -0.62 1.25 6.94
C THR A 163 -2.05 1.00 6.49
N THR A 164 -2.98 1.31 7.38
CA THR A 164 -4.39 1.52 7.06
C THR A 164 -4.70 2.99 7.31
N GLU A 165 -5.10 3.67 6.24
CA GLU A 165 -5.48 5.08 6.21
C GLU A 165 -7.01 5.20 6.23
N ILE A 166 -7.53 5.93 7.19
CA ILE A 166 -8.96 6.15 7.34
C ILE A 166 -9.18 7.66 7.33
N ALA A 167 -10.00 8.17 6.41
CA ALA A 167 -10.25 9.60 6.33
C ALA A 167 -11.68 9.92 5.89
N VAL A 168 -12.20 11.00 6.41
CA VAL A 168 -13.42 11.66 5.94
C VAL A 168 -13.02 12.89 5.13
N ILE A 169 -13.50 12.96 3.90
CA ILE A 169 -13.15 13.99 2.90
C ILE A 169 -14.41 14.75 2.51
N ALA A 170 -14.31 16.08 2.50
CA ALA A 170 -15.32 17.00 1.99
C ALA A 170 -14.68 18.33 1.60
N LEU A 171 -15.24 19.06 0.63
CA LEU A 171 -14.81 20.41 0.23
C LEU A 171 -13.30 20.51 -0.07
N GLY A 172 -12.73 19.49 -0.71
CA GLY A 172 -11.32 19.44 -1.09
C GLY A 172 -10.35 19.27 0.10
N GLY A 173 -10.84 18.87 1.28
CA GLY A 173 -10.03 18.71 2.48
C GLY A 173 -10.31 17.42 3.24
N ILE A 174 -9.34 17.00 4.04
CA ILE A 174 -9.50 15.92 5.02
C ILE A 174 -10.07 16.57 6.30
N VAL A 175 -11.29 16.15 6.67
CA VAL A 175 -12.00 16.69 7.84
C VAL A 175 -11.53 16.03 9.13
N CYS A 176 -11.44 14.70 9.12
CA CYS A 176 -10.83 13.92 10.18
C CYS A 176 -10.19 12.67 9.58
N ASN A 177 -9.14 12.17 10.22
CA ASN A 177 -8.42 10.99 9.76
C ASN A 177 -7.72 10.25 10.88
N GLN A 178 -7.39 9.01 10.62
CA GLN A 178 -6.52 8.19 11.44
C GLN A 178 -5.68 7.28 10.55
N SER A 179 -4.38 7.23 10.83
CA SER A 179 -3.43 6.28 10.24
C SER A 179 -3.01 5.28 11.30
N ILE A 180 -3.07 3.99 10.99
CA ILE A 180 -2.62 2.92 11.87
C ILE A 180 -1.64 1.99 11.16
N ARG A 181 -0.63 1.49 11.88
CA ARG A 181 0.39 0.56 11.36
C ARG A 181 -0.09 -0.89 11.49
N THR A 182 -1.30 -1.16 11.04
CA THR A 182 -1.90 -2.50 10.98
C THR A 182 -2.51 -2.67 9.61
N ALA A 183 -1.88 -3.49 8.75
CA ALA A 183 -2.25 -3.65 7.36
C ALA A 183 -1.71 -4.99 6.81
N GLY A 184 -1.53 -5.13 5.50
CA GLY A 184 -1.16 -6.37 4.83
C GLY A 184 0.08 -7.07 5.37
N ASP A 185 1.14 -6.33 5.70
CA ASP A 185 2.39 -6.89 6.28
C ASP A 185 2.16 -7.41 7.71
N GLY A 186 1.30 -6.71 8.48
CA GLY A 186 0.86 -7.18 9.78
C GLY A 186 0.13 -8.51 9.70
N PHE A 187 -0.78 -8.64 8.73
CA PHE A 187 -1.49 -9.92 8.48
C PHE A 187 -0.52 -11.05 8.12
N THR A 188 0.47 -10.77 7.28
CA THR A 188 1.50 -11.74 6.91
C THR A 188 2.33 -12.17 8.12
N SER A 189 2.69 -11.24 8.99
CA SER A 189 3.38 -11.51 10.25
C SER A 189 2.53 -12.36 11.22
N ASP A 190 1.25 -12.03 11.35
CA ASP A 190 0.32 -12.80 12.18
C ASP A 190 0.23 -14.26 11.72
N ILE A 191 0.16 -14.48 10.39
CA ILE A 191 0.16 -15.82 9.80
C ILE A 191 1.47 -16.55 10.09
N GLN A 192 2.63 -15.91 9.94
CA GLN A 192 3.92 -16.53 10.28
C GLN A 192 3.97 -16.97 11.75
N GLN A 193 3.49 -16.11 12.65
CA GLN A 193 3.44 -16.42 14.09
C GLN A 193 2.45 -17.54 14.37
N TYR A 194 1.28 -17.53 13.75
CA TYR A 194 0.28 -18.57 13.87
C TYR A 194 0.83 -19.94 13.46
N MET A 195 1.47 -20.02 12.28
CA MET A 195 2.10 -21.25 11.79
C MET A 195 3.19 -21.75 12.73
N ARG A 196 3.94 -20.84 13.33
CA ARG A 196 4.97 -21.17 14.31
C ARG A 196 4.39 -21.74 15.59
N HIS A 197 3.31 -21.15 16.12
CA HIS A 197 2.76 -21.50 17.42
C HIS A 197 1.77 -22.67 17.36
N GLN A 198 0.91 -22.72 16.34
CA GLN A 198 -0.13 -23.75 16.24
C GLN A 198 0.36 -25.01 15.52
N HIS A 199 1.17 -24.84 14.49
CA HIS A 199 1.64 -25.96 13.67
C HIS A 199 3.11 -26.31 13.88
N THR A 200 3.83 -25.58 14.76
CA THR A 200 5.26 -25.80 15.03
C THR A 200 6.13 -25.85 13.77
N ILE A 201 5.72 -25.14 12.71
CA ILE A 201 6.42 -25.06 11.42
C ILE A 201 7.03 -23.68 11.23
N LYS A 202 8.22 -23.61 10.66
CA LYS A 202 8.86 -22.36 10.23
C LYS A 202 8.57 -22.12 8.75
N ILE A 203 7.88 -21.02 8.46
CA ILE A 203 7.66 -20.58 7.07
C ILE A 203 8.29 -19.20 6.83
N GLY A 204 8.65 -18.92 5.57
CA GLY A 204 9.12 -17.61 5.15
C GLY A 204 7.99 -16.59 4.98
N GLU A 205 8.35 -15.30 4.89
CA GLU A 205 7.41 -14.21 4.64
C GLU A 205 6.59 -14.44 3.36
N ARG A 206 7.26 -14.89 2.29
CA ARG A 206 6.60 -15.20 1.02
C ARG A 206 5.53 -16.29 1.15
N SER A 207 5.84 -17.38 1.86
CA SER A 207 4.86 -18.47 2.06
C SER A 207 3.67 -18.00 2.89
N ALA A 208 3.89 -17.13 3.88
CA ALA A 208 2.81 -16.54 4.66
C ALA A 208 1.95 -15.57 3.82
N GLU A 209 2.57 -14.81 2.93
CA GLU A 209 1.86 -13.97 1.96
C GLU A 209 1.02 -14.81 0.99
N ASP A 210 1.58 -15.91 0.47
CA ASP A 210 0.86 -16.85 -0.40
C ASP A 210 -0.36 -17.46 0.34
N ILE A 211 -0.23 -17.81 1.63
CA ILE A 211 -1.34 -18.26 2.47
C ILE A 211 -2.41 -17.15 2.59
N LYS A 212 -2.00 -15.91 2.89
CA LYS A 212 -2.91 -14.77 2.99
C LYS A 212 -3.72 -14.55 1.72
N ILE A 213 -3.06 -14.56 0.56
CA ILE A 213 -3.72 -14.34 -0.74
C ILE A 213 -4.65 -15.51 -1.08
N THR A 214 -4.23 -16.74 -0.82
CA THR A 214 -4.97 -17.94 -1.26
C THR A 214 -6.14 -18.28 -0.36
N VAL A 215 -5.94 -18.28 0.97
CA VAL A 215 -6.94 -18.70 1.96
C VAL A 215 -7.27 -17.63 3.00
N GLY A 216 -6.76 -16.40 2.85
CA GLY A 216 -7.07 -15.30 3.76
C GLY A 216 -8.56 -14.97 3.77
N SER A 217 -9.12 -14.82 4.97
CA SER A 217 -10.51 -14.46 5.20
C SER A 217 -10.65 -13.61 6.46
N ALA A 218 -11.63 -12.72 6.44
CA ALA A 218 -12.05 -11.95 7.61
C ALA A 218 -13.20 -12.64 8.38
N LEU A 219 -13.79 -13.70 7.81
CA LEU A 219 -14.92 -14.45 8.36
C LEU A 219 -14.62 -15.95 8.40
N SER A 220 -15.10 -16.61 9.43
CA SER A 220 -15.03 -18.08 9.59
C SER A 220 -16.05 -18.82 8.72
N GLU A 221 -17.05 -18.12 8.19
CA GLU A 221 -18.09 -18.66 7.31
C GLU A 221 -18.17 -17.81 6.04
N LEU A 222 -17.93 -18.44 4.89
CA LEU A 222 -18.01 -17.82 3.57
C LEU A 222 -19.03 -18.58 2.72
N GLU A 223 -19.73 -17.85 1.84
CA GLU A 223 -20.66 -18.45 0.86
C GLU A 223 -19.91 -19.25 -0.20
N ASP A 224 -18.73 -18.75 -0.61
CA ASP A 224 -17.83 -19.40 -1.57
C ASP A 224 -16.44 -19.55 -0.92
N PRO A 225 -16.22 -20.64 -0.18
CA PRO A 225 -14.96 -20.85 0.52
C PRO A 225 -13.83 -21.26 -0.43
N PRO A 226 -12.62 -20.71 -0.25
CA PRO A 226 -11.45 -21.16 -1.00
C PRO A 226 -11.05 -22.58 -0.59
N ALA A 227 -10.43 -23.33 -1.52
CA ALA A 227 -9.78 -24.58 -1.18
C ALA A 227 -8.66 -24.36 -0.15
N SER A 228 -8.41 -25.34 0.71
CA SER A 228 -7.29 -25.31 1.66
C SER A 228 -5.95 -25.20 0.94
N TYR A 229 -4.97 -24.60 1.61
CA TYR A 229 -3.62 -24.40 1.09
C TYR A 229 -2.61 -25.24 1.84
N THR A 230 -1.72 -25.91 1.13
CA THR A 230 -0.68 -26.75 1.71
C THR A 230 0.67 -26.04 1.65
N VAL A 231 1.35 -25.98 2.79
CA VAL A 231 2.68 -25.37 2.92
C VAL A 231 3.67 -26.36 3.50
N HIS A 232 4.93 -26.26 3.06
CA HIS A 232 6.04 -27.11 3.49
C HIS A 232 7.08 -26.27 4.26
N GLY A 233 7.67 -26.86 5.27
CA GLY A 233 8.74 -26.22 6.02
C GLY A 233 9.35 -27.16 7.07
N PRO A 234 10.44 -26.74 7.73
CA PRO A 234 11.01 -27.50 8.83
C PRO A 234 10.14 -27.40 10.10
N ASN A 235 9.93 -28.51 10.75
CA ASN A 235 9.35 -28.55 12.10
C ASN A 235 10.35 -27.91 13.08
N LEU A 236 9.86 -27.02 13.93
CA LEU A 236 10.72 -26.25 14.84
C LEU A 236 11.37 -27.09 15.95
N MET A 237 10.77 -28.25 16.29
CA MET A 237 11.28 -29.11 17.36
C MET A 237 12.24 -30.17 16.86
N THR A 238 11.97 -30.73 15.67
CA THR A 238 12.72 -31.86 15.12
C THR A 238 13.63 -31.50 13.96
N ALA A 239 13.49 -30.29 13.41
CA ALA A 239 14.11 -29.82 12.17
C ALA A 239 13.78 -30.67 10.92
N LEU A 240 12.89 -31.66 11.03
CA LEU A 240 12.48 -32.48 9.90
C LEU A 240 11.47 -31.74 9.00
N PRO A 241 11.45 -32.02 7.70
CA PRO A 241 10.45 -31.47 6.81
C PRO A 241 9.05 -31.95 7.18
N VAL A 242 8.10 -31.03 7.23
CA VAL A 242 6.67 -31.30 7.45
C VAL A 242 5.83 -30.57 6.45
N GLU A 243 4.67 -31.13 6.18
CA GLU A 243 3.61 -30.57 5.36
C GLU A 243 2.43 -30.20 6.27
N VAL A 244 1.87 -28.99 6.08
CA VAL A 244 0.72 -28.51 6.86
C VAL A 244 -0.31 -27.97 5.87
N THR A 245 -1.54 -28.44 6.01
CA THR A 245 -2.70 -27.92 5.27
C THR A 245 -3.43 -26.90 6.14
N VAL A 246 -3.63 -25.70 5.63
CA VAL A 246 -4.24 -24.55 6.30
C VAL A 246 -5.57 -24.21 5.66
N THR A 247 -6.56 -23.93 6.49
CA THR A 247 -7.91 -23.55 6.03
C THR A 247 -8.16 -22.05 6.20
N TYR A 248 -9.15 -21.55 5.49
CA TYR A 248 -9.54 -20.13 5.60
C TYR A 248 -10.13 -19.82 7.00
N GLN A 249 -10.76 -20.78 7.68
CA GLN A 249 -11.27 -20.61 9.05
C GLN A 249 -10.14 -20.36 10.05
N GLU A 250 -9.05 -21.12 9.91
CA GLU A 250 -7.86 -20.92 10.75
C GLU A 250 -7.26 -19.54 10.54
N ILE A 251 -7.18 -19.09 9.27
CA ILE A 251 -6.63 -17.76 8.94
C ILE A 251 -7.59 -16.66 9.39
N ALA A 252 -8.90 -16.82 9.29
CA ALA A 252 -9.86 -15.87 9.85
C ALA A 252 -9.67 -15.68 11.36
N HIS A 253 -9.47 -16.77 12.10
CA HIS A 253 -9.17 -16.71 13.53
C HIS A 253 -7.80 -16.06 13.80
N CYS A 254 -6.79 -16.38 13.00
CA CYS A 254 -5.45 -15.81 13.09
C CYS A 254 -5.47 -14.28 12.97
N LEU A 255 -6.22 -13.74 11.99
CA LEU A 255 -6.25 -12.32 11.66
C LEU A 255 -7.19 -11.49 12.56
N ASP A 256 -8.01 -12.13 13.39
CA ASP A 256 -9.06 -11.46 14.16
C ASP A 256 -8.57 -10.26 14.96
N LYS A 257 -7.45 -10.40 15.68
CA LYS A 257 -6.89 -9.31 16.50
C LYS A 257 -6.47 -8.09 15.67
N SER A 258 -5.90 -8.30 14.49
CA SER A 258 -5.48 -7.22 13.61
C SER A 258 -6.69 -6.56 12.93
N LEU A 259 -7.71 -7.32 12.58
CA LEU A 259 -8.97 -6.80 12.04
C LEU A 259 -9.74 -5.97 13.08
N VAL A 260 -9.78 -6.38 14.34
CA VAL A 260 -10.39 -5.58 15.44
C VAL A 260 -9.71 -4.22 15.60
N LYS A 261 -8.39 -4.11 15.38
CA LYS A 261 -7.72 -2.80 15.43
C LYS A 261 -8.20 -1.87 14.30
N ILE A 262 -8.41 -2.41 13.10
CA ILE A 262 -8.97 -1.66 11.98
C ILE A 262 -10.41 -1.23 12.27
N GLU A 263 -11.25 -2.13 12.77
CA GLU A 263 -12.63 -1.83 13.20
C GLU A 263 -12.66 -0.66 14.19
N ASN A 264 -11.82 -0.70 15.22
CA ASN A 264 -11.75 0.33 16.24
C ASN A 264 -11.27 1.67 15.68
N ALA A 265 -10.30 1.66 14.77
CA ALA A 265 -9.82 2.88 14.12
C ALA A 265 -10.91 3.52 13.25
N ILE A 266 -11.69 2.73 12.50
CA ILE A 266 -12.84 3.23 11.74
C ILE A 266 -13.87 3.87 12.68
N MET A 267 -14.20 3.20 13.79
CA MET A 267 -15.13 3.74 14.79
C MET A 267 -14.64 5.06 15.38
N THR A 268 -13.35 5.16 15.70
CA THR A 268 -12.75 6.40 16.22
C THR A 268 -12.90 7.57 15.23
N VAL A 269 -12.69 7.35 13.94
CA VAL A 269 -12.87 8.40 12.92
C VAL A 269 -14.35 8.76 12.77
N LEU A 270 -15.25 7.79 12.82
CA LEU A 270 -16.69 8.05 12.78
C LEU A 270 -17.17 8.88 13.99
N GLU A 271 -16.63 8.61 15.18
CA GLU A 271 -16.93 9.41 16.40
C GLU A 271 -16.48 10.87 16.29
N GLN A 272 -15.40 11.12 15.57
CA GLN A 272 -14.87 12.46 15.32
C GLN A 272 -15.54 13.18 14.15
N THR A 273 -16.35 12.47 13.37
CA THR A 273 -16.98 13.00 12.16
C THR A 273 -18.13 13.94 12.52
N PRO A 274 -18.19 15.17 11.93
CA PRO A 274 -19.32 16.05 12.10
C PRO A 274 -20.65 15.40 11.70
N PRO A 275 -21.77 15.67 12.41
CA PRO A 275 -23.05 14.98 12.21
C PRO A 275 -23.60 15.02 10.78
N GLU A 276 -23.42 16.14 10.07
CA GLU A 276 -23.88 16.30 8.68
C GLU A 276 -23.11 15.38 7.73
N LEU A 277 -21.79 15.29 7.88
CA LEU A 277 -20.95 14.40 7.09
C LEU A 277 -21.17 12.92 7.47
N TYR A 278 -21.44 12.67 8.76
CA TYR A 278 -21.80 11.32 9.22
C TYR A 278 -23.09 10.83 8.52
N ALA A 279 -24.11 11.69 8.39
CA ALA A 279 -25.33 11.36 7.68
C ALA A 279 -25.09 11.04 6.21
N ASP A 280 -24.17 11.74 5.55
CA ASP A 280 -23.74 11.43 4.19
C ASP A 280 -23.07 10.05 4.09
N ILE A 281 -22.16 9.74 5.02
CA ILE A 281 -21.45 8.47 5.08
C ILE A 281 -22.43 7.30 5.26
N VAL A 282 -23.41 7.44 6.15
CA VAL A 282 -24.45 6.40 6.35
C VAL A 282 -25.23 6.14 5.05
N ARG A 283 -25.54 7.17 4.29
CA ARG A 283 -26.28 7.08 3.04
C ARG A 283 -25.44 6.53 1.90
N ARG A 284 -24.20 6.95 1.77
CA ARG A 284 -23.31 6.60 0.66
C ARG A 284 -22.52 5.30 0.91
N GLY A 285 -22.31 4.96 2.17
CA GLY A 285 -21.41 3.90 2.57
C GLY A 285 -19.95 4.35 2.70
N ILE A 286 -19.11 3.42 3.13
CA ILE A 286 -17.66 3.60 3.32
C ILE A 286 -16.94 2.88 2.18
N PHE A 287 -15.96 3.53 1.57
CA PHE A 287 -15.22 2.98 0.44
C PHE A 287 -13.93 2.29 0.93
N LEU A 288 -13.72 1.04 0.50
CA LEU A 288 -12.53 0.25 0.78
C LEU A 288 -11.59 0.27 -0.42
N THR A 289 -10.34 0.64 -0.18
CA THR A 289 -9.24 0.66 -1.15
C THR A 289 -8.01 -0.06 -0.60
N GLY A 290 -6.95 -0.17 -1.42
CA GLY A 290 -5.74 -0.89 -1.08
C GLY A 290 -5.86 -2.42 -1.19
N GLY A 291 -4.73 -3.10 -1.13
CA GLY A 291 -4.66 -4.55 -1.27
C GLY A 291 -5.38 -5.33 -0.17
N GLY A 292 -5.44 -4.76 1.05
CA GLY A 292 -6.14 -5.36 2.18
C GLY A 292 -7.66 -5.41 2.00
N ALA A 293 -8.23 -4.53 1.16
CA ALA A 293 -9.66 -4.55 0.82
C ALA A 293 -10.08 -5.83 0.09
N LEU A 294 -9.12 -6.56 -0.50
CA LEU A 294 -9.34 -7.84 -1.17
C LEU A 294 -9.45 -9.04 -0.21
N LEU A 295 -9.25 -8.84 1.10
CA LEU A 295 -9.42 -9.92 2.08
C LEU A 295 -10.88 -10.37 2.09
N ARG A 296 -11.09 -11.68 1.86
CA ARG A 296 -12.44 -12.25 1.68
C ARG A 296 -13.33 -11.97 2.89
N GLY A 297 -14.52 -11.44 2.63
CA GLY A 297 -15.54 -11.17 3.66
C GLY A 297 -15.23 -9.97 4.56
N LEU A 298 -14.20 -9.17 4.26
CA LEU A 298 -13.86 -7.99 5.06
C LEU A 298 -14.99 -6.95 5.06
N ASP A 299 -15.57 -6.68 3.91
CA ASP A 299 -16.72 -5.79 3.73
C ASP A 299 -17.93 -6.23 4.56
N LYS A 300 -18.24 -7.54 4.53
CA LYS A 300 -19.33 -8.14 5.32
C LYS A 300 -19.06 -8.06 6.83
N ARG A 301 -17.81 -8.33 7.23
CA ARG A 301 -17.40 -8.23 8.65
C ARG A 301 -17.54 -6.80 9.16
N LEU A 302 -16.98 -5.82 8.44
CA LEU A 302 -17.03 -4.41 8.81
C LEU A 302 -18.48 -3.90 8.83
N LYS A 303 -19.29 -4.25 7.83
CA LYS A 303 -20.72 -3.92 7.80
C LYS A 303 -21.46 -4.52 9.01
N GLY A 304 -21.19 -5.76 9.37
CA GLY A 304 -21.81 -6.41 10.53
C GLY A 304 -21.46 -5.74 11.85
N LYS A 305 -20.26 -5.16 11.96
CA LYS A 305 -19.77 -4.49 13.17
C LYS A 305 -20.21 -3.04 13.30
N ILE A 306 -20.19 -2.31 12.18
CA ILE A 306 -20.34 -0.83 12.14
C ILE A 306 -21.76 -0.43 11.72
N ASN A 307 -22.49 -1.35 11.06
CA ASN A 307 -23.85 -1.13 10.56
C ASN A 307 -23.97 0.00 9.50
N ILE A 308 -22.87 0.22 8.75
CA ILE A 308 -22.83 1.09 7.57
C ILE A 308 -22.40 0.21 6.39
N PRO A 309 -22.94 0.41 5.17
CA PRO A 309 -22.49 -0.33 3.98
C PRO A 309 -21.01 -0.06 3.68
N PHE A 310 -20.26 -1.10 3.31
CA PHE A 310 -18.89 -1.00 2.80
C PHE A 310 -18.87 -1.39 1.33
N GLN A 311 -18.15 -0.63 0.52
CA GLN A 311 -18.03 -0.82 -0.92
C GLN A 311 -16.54 -0.99 -1.26
N VAL A 312 -16.17 -2.17 -1.74
CA VAL A 312 -14.81 -2.41 -2.26
C VAL A 312 -14.69 -1.75 -3.63
N ALA A 313 -13.67 -0.95 -3.84
CA ALA A 313 -13.39 -0.33 -5.14
C ALA A 313 -13.19 -1.39 -6.22
N GLU A 314 -13.50 -1.07 -7.48
CA GLU A 314 -13.38 -2.00 -8.62
C GLU A 314 -11.96 -2.53 -8.79
N ASP A 315 -10.96 -1.66 -8.66
CA ASP A 315 -9.54 -2.02 -8.65
C ASP A 315 -8.87 -1.33 -7.46
N PRO A 316 -8.97 -1.94 -6.25
CA PRO A 316 -8.53 -1.29 -5.03
C PRO A 316 -7.02 -1.15 -4.92
N LEU A 317 -6.25 -2.05 -5.56
CA LEU A 317 -4.79 -2.04 -5.55
C LEU A 317 -4.19 -0.79 -6.19
N HIS A 318 -4.83 -0.26 -7.24
CA HIS A 318 -4.31 0.88 -7.99
C HIS A 318 -5.09 2.18 -7.74
N ALA A 319 -6.00 2.20 -6.78
CA ALA A 319 -6.84 3.38 -6.50
C ALA A 319 -5.98 4.61 -6.17
N VAL A 320 -5.02 4.47 -5.25
CA VAL A 320 -4.08 5.54 -4.86
C VAL A 320 -3.24 6.01 -6.05
N ALA A 321 -2.66 5.09 -6.81
CA ALA A 321 -1.84 5.41 -7.97
C ALA A 321 -2.64 6.17 -9.05
N ARG A 322 -3.88 5.71 -9.36
CA ARG A 322 -4.77 6.41 -10.31
C ARG A 322 -5.10 7.82 -9.85
N GLY A 323 -5.44 7.98 -8.57
CA GLY A 323 -5.73 9.30 -8.00
C GLY A 323 -4.53 10.23 -8.01
N THR A 324 -3.33 9.71 -7.73
CA THR A 324 -2.08 10.45 -7.85
C THR A 324 -1.84 10.89 -9.31
N GLY A 325 -2.20 10.05 -10.29
CA GLY A 325 -2.21 10.41 -11.72
C GLY A 325 -3.20 11.52 -12.07
N ILE A 326 -4.40 11.49 -11.49
CA ILE A 326 -5.40 12.57 -11.64
C ILE A 326 -4.87 13.88 -11.02
N ALA A 327 -4.25 13.80 -9.85
CA ALA A 327 -3.65 14.95 -9.17
C ALA A 327 -2.52 15.58 -10.00
N LEU A 328 -1.68 14.78 -10.63
CA LEU A 328 -0.60 15.22 -11.51
C LEU A 328 -1.12 16.08 -12.66
N LYS A 329 -2.23 15.69 -13.29
CA LYS A 329 -2.85 16.47 -14.38
C LYS A 329 -3.49 17.77 -13.91
N ASN A 330 -3.83 17.87 -12.64
CA ASN A 330 -4.59 18.97 -12.07
C ASN A 330 -3.80 19.75 -11.01
N ILE A 331 -2.46 19.74 -11.06
CA ILE A 331 -1.58 20.41 -10.08
C ILE A 331 -1.99 21.88 -9.85
N GLY A 332 -2.42 22.60 -10.90
CA GLY A 332 -2.84 23.99 -10.77
C GLY A 332 -4.27 24.18 -10.23
N LYS A 333 -5.06 23.11 -10.07
CA LYS A 333 -6.45 23.18 -9.63
C LYS A 333 -6.62 22.72 -8.18
N PHE A 334 -5.81 21.77 -7.74
CA PHE A 334 -5.96 21.16 -6.42
C PHE A 334 -5.10 21.86 -5.37
N PRO A 335 -5.72 22.67 -4.48
CA PRO A 335 -4.99 23.43 -3.45
C PRO A 335 -4.46 22.53 -2.32
N PHE A 336 -4.90 21.28 -2.23
CA PHE A 336 -4.50 20.32 -1.21
C PHE A 336 -3.19 19.59 -1.54
N LEU A 337 -2.56 19.88 -2.69
CA LEU A 337 -1.24 19.37 -3.01
C LEU A 337 -0.16 20.07 -2.18
N ILE A 338 0.70 19.29 -1.55
CA ILE A 338 1.82 19.76 -0.73
C ILE A 338 3.04 19.93 -1.64
N ARG A 339 3.71 21.08 -1.56
CA ARG A 339 4.93 21.37 -2.33
C ARG A 339 6.15 21.40 -1.43
#